data_2d046f29ff61cc29e6379ad1e13ac503
#
_entry.id   2d046f29ff61cc29e6379ad1e13ac503
#
_cell.length_a   1.000
_cell.length_b   1.000
_cell.length_c   1.000
_cell.angle_alpha   90.00
_cell.angle_beta   90.00
_cell.angle_gamma   90.00
#
_symmetry.space_group_name_H-M   'P 1'
#
loop_
_entity.id
_entity.type
_entity.pdbx_description
1 polymer ?
#
loop_
_entity_poly.entity_id
_entity_poly.type
_entity_poly.pdbx_seq_one_letter_code
_entity_poly.pdbx_strand_id
1 'polypeptide(L)' 'AGSWYLKDLNSRNGTWVNDQELYGEEEKELTTGDQIQFADLVYRVEI' A
#
# COMPACT_ATOMS: atom_id res chain seq x y z
N ALA A 1 -13.62 -2.29 -16.04
CA ALA A 1 -13.19 -2.20 -14.67
C ALA A 1 -11.68 -2.30 -14.60
N GLY A 2 -11.04 -1.39 -13.90
CA GLY A 2 -9.61 -1.40 -13.71
C GLY A 2 -9.23 -1.94 -12.35
N SER A 3 -7.94 -2.10 -12.17
CA SER A 3 -7.39 -2.45 -10.87
C SER A 3 -6.56 -1.28 -10.36
N TRP A 4 -6.46 -1.20 -9.05
CA TRP A 4 -5.62 -0.21 -8.40
C TRP A 4 -4.42 -0.91 -7.80
N TYR A 5 -3.25 -0.29 -7.96
CA TYR A 5 -2.00 -0.86 -7.47
C TYR A 5 -1.28 0.17 -6.63
N LEU A 6 -0.60 -0.30 -5.59
CA LEU A 6 0.22 0.54 -4.74
C LEU A 6 1.68 0.15 -4.92
N LYS A 7 2.54 1.15 -5.06
CA LYS A 7 3.97 0.96 -5.18
C LYS A 7 4.67 1.96 -4.27
N ASP A 8 5.71 1.50 -3.58
CA ASP A 8 6.52 2.37 -2.76
C ASP A 8 7.66 2.92 -3.61
N LEU A 9 7.80 4.24 -3.67
CA LEU A 9 8.86 4.89 -4.44
C LEU A 9 10.00 5.30 -3.51
N ASN A 10 10.61 4.29 -2.89
CA ASN A 10 11.76 4.48 -2.00
C ASN A 10 11.45 5.43 -0.84
N SER A 11 10.31 5.24 -0.21
CA SER A 11 9.94 6.06 0.93
C SER A 11 10.90 5.77 2.09
N ARG A 12 11.17 6.80 2.88
CA ARG A 12 12.13 6.69 3.98
C ARG A 12 11.62 5.73 5.06
N ASN A 13 10.34 5.76 5.34
CA ASN A 13 9.75 4.99 6.44
C ASN A 13 9.07 3.70 6.01
N GLY A 14 8.98 3.46 4.69
CA GLY A 14 8.34 2.26 4.18
C GLY A 14 6.84 2.40 4.00
N THR A 15 6.26 1.43 3.33
CA THR A 15 4.83 1.35 3.08
C THR A 15 4.39 -0.07 3.36
N TRP A 16 3.27 -0.24 4.07
CA TRP A 16 2.73 -1.55 4.42
C TRP A 16 1.31 -1.68 3.89
N VAL A 17 0.98 -2.87 3.40
CA VAL A 17 -0.39 -3.20 3.04
C VAL A 17 -0.78 -4.44 3.83
N ASN A 18 -1.78 -4.31 4.69
CA ASN A 18 -2.23 -5.40 5.58
C ASN A 18 -1.05 -6.01 6.35
N ASP A 19 -0.22 -5.13 6.92
CA ASP A 19 0.95 -5.50 7.72
C ASP A 19 2.09 -6.15 6.94
N GLN A 20 2.02 -6.13 5.60
CA GLN A 20 3.10 -6.59 4.74
C GLN A 20 3.81 -5.40 4.13
N GLU A 21 5.10 -5.28 4.34
CA GLU A 21 5.89 -4.19 3.79
C GLU A 21 6.15 -4.40 2.31
N LEU A 22 6.07 -3.31 1.54
CA LEU A 22 6.41 -3.32 0.12
C LEU A 22 7.89 -2.98 -0.04
N TYR A 23 8.59 -3.73 -0.88
CA TYR A 23 10.01 -3.53 -1.11
C TYR A 23 10.31 -3.25 -2.57
N GLY A 24 11.25 -2.34 -2.80
CA GLY A 24 11.80 -2.10 -4.13
C GLY A 24 10.74 -1.73 -5.13
N GLU A 25 10.67 -2.49 -6.20
CA GLU A 25 9.75 -2.22 -7.31
C GLU A 25 8.43 -3.00 -7.20
N GLU A 26 8.18 -3.59 -6.06
CA GLU A 26 7.00 -4.41 -5.85
C GLU A 26 5.72 -3.58 -5.91
N GLU A 27 4.71 -4.10 -6.60
CA GLU A 27 3.40 -3.50 -6.66
C GLU A 27 2.39 -4.43 -5.99
N LYS A 28 1.47 -3.83 -5.25
CA LYS A 28 0.42 -4.59 -4.57
C LYS A 28 -0.93 -4.17 -5.11
N GLU A 29 -1.70 -5.13 -5.59
CA GLU A 29 -3.07 -4.86 -6.01
C GLU A 29 -3.95 -4.58 -4.79
N LEU A 30 -4.76 -3.54 -4.89
CA LEU A 30 -5.61 -3.10 -3.79
C LEU A 30 -7.04 -3.55 -3.99
N THR A 31 -7.68 -3.93 -2.89
CA THR A 31 -9.10 -4.25 -2.87
C THR A 31 -9.74 -3.48 -1.72
N THR A 32 -11.06 -3.30 -1.81
CA THR A 32 -11.79 -2.62 -0.74
C THR A 32 -11.59 -3.37 0.58
N GLY A 33 -11.28 -2.63 1.62
CA GLY A 33 -11.03 -3.20 2.94
C GLY A 33 -9.55 -3.36 3.27
N ASP A 34 -8.68 -3.23 2.27
CA ASP A 34 -7.23 -3.28 2.55
C ASP A 34 -6.82 -2.10 3.41
N GLN A 35 -5.86 -2.32 4.27
CA GLN A 35 -5.30 -1.29 5.12
C GLN A 35 -3.92 -0.92 4.61
N ILE A 36 -3.70 0.38 4.39
CA ILE A 36 -2.41 0.89 3.95
C ILE A 36 -1.82 1.71 5.07
N GLN A 37 -0.56 1.48 5.37
CA GLN A 37 0.16 2.26 6.37
C GLN A 37 1.44 2.83 5.77
N PHE A 38 1.65 4.12 5.94
CA PHE A 38 2.91 4.77 5.60
C PHE A 38 3.16 5.90 6.59
N ALA A 39 4.41 6.01 7.02
CA ALA A 39 4.81 6.90 8.12
C ALA A 39 3.95 6.58 9.35
N ASP A 40 3.30 7.58 9.94
CA ASP A 40 2.43 7.38 11.09
C ASP A 40 0.96 7.31 10.71
N LEU A 41 0.67 7.20 9.41
CA LEU A 41 -0.69 7.29 8.91
C LEU A 41 -1.20 5.93 8.46
N VAL A 42 -2.46 5.67 8.78
CA VAL A 42 -3.12 4.43 8.40
C VAL A 42 -4.38 4.79 7.61
N TYR A 43 -4.54 4.19 6.46
CA TYR A 43 -5.68 4.43 5.58
C TYR A 43 -6.36 3.12 5.25
N ARG A 44 -7.65 3.20 5.02
CA ARG A 44 -8.43 2.06 4.55
C ARG A 44 -8.81 2.30 3.10
N VAL A 45 -8.65 1.28 2.27
CA VAL A 45 -8.99 1.37 0.86
C VAL A 45 -10.49 1.20 0.67
N GLU A 46 -11.08 2.12 -0.08
CA GLU A 46 -12.46 2.03 -0.52
C GLU A 46 -12.50 2.32 -2.02
N ILE A 47 -12.75 1.30 -2.77
CA ILE A 47 -12.75 1.41 -4.23
C ILE A 47 -14.13 1.08 -4.79
#